data_ebe9f650b3a868971e67f268813400a7
#
_entry.id   ebe9f650b3a868971e67f268813400a7
#
_cell.length_a   1.000
_cell.length_b   1.000
_cell.length_c   1.000
_cell.angle_alpha   90.00
_cell.angle_beta   90.00
_cell.angle_gamma   90.00
#
_symmetry.space_group_name_H-M   'P 1'
#
loop_
_entity.id
_entity.type
_entity.pdbx_description
1 polymer ?
#
loop_
_entity_poly.entity_id
_entity_poly.type
_entity_poly.pdbx_seq_one_letter_code
_entity_poly.pdbx_strand_id
1 'polypeptide(L)'
;MNLDPVTTNPEHYRLVFENDRVRVLEYTDEPGTTTTPHDHPDSVMVTLTDFHRRLHSADAQMDVAMVAGKAQWLPAQRHFGENTGETPTHVLLIELKGAAAEPADPTVLGPTPGS
;
A
#
# COMPACT_ATOMS: atom_id res chain seq x y z
N MET A 1 -1.03 -13.10 -14.56
CA MET A 1 -1.80 -11.84 -14.38
C MET A 1 -0.92 -10.82 -13.69
N ASN A 2 -0.84 -9.62 -14.23
CA ASN A 2 -0.02 -8.56 -13.64
C ASN A 2 -0.84 -7.78 -12.62
N LEU A 3 -0.49 -7.90 -11.34
CA LEU A 3 -1.14 -7.21 -10.24
C LEU A 3 -0.27 -6.07 -9.67
N ASP A 4 0.69 -5.58 -10.47
CA ASP A 4 1.49 -4.41 -10.08
C ASP A 4 0.55 -3.21 -9.89
N PRO A 5 0.66 -2.48 -8.76
CA PRO A 5 -0.25 -1.36 -8.48
C PRO A 5 -0.28 -0.29 -9.57
N VAL A 6 0.85 0.00 -10.20
CA VAL A 6 0.91 1.00 -11.27
C VAL A 6 0.12 0.54 -12.49
N THR A 7 0.05 -0.77 -12.72
CA THR A 7 -0.71 -1.35 -13.82
C THR A 7 -2.20 -1.44 -13.48
N THR A 8 -2.54 -1.89 -12.27
CA THR A 8 -3.93 -2.14 -11.87
C THR A 8 -4.67 -0.88 -11.46
N ASN A 9 -3.97 0.09 -10.89
CA ASN A 9 -4.56 1.32 -10.36
C ASN A 9 -3.75 2.55 -10.80
N PRO A 10 -3.59 2.77 -12.12
CA PRO A 10 -2.70 3.82 -12.62
C PRO A 10 -3.16 5.23 -12.29
N GLU A 11 -4.45 5.42 -12.01
CA GLU A 11 -4.98 6.72 -11.62
C GLU A 11 -4.60 7.12 -10.20
N HIS A 12 -4.13 6.17 -9.37
CA HIS A 12 -3.78 6.42 -7.97
C HIS A 12 -2.30 6.25 -7.68
N TYR A 13 -1.59 5.41 -8.44
CA TYR A 13 -0.17 5.12 -8.20
C TYR A 13 0.70 5.79 -9.26
N ARG A 14 1.74 6.48 -8.81
CA ARG A 14 2.71 7.13 -9.70
C ARG A 14 4.12 6.69 -9.33
N LEU A 15 4.90 6.33 -10.33
CA LEU A 15 6.32 6.04 -10.12
C LEU A 15 7.07 7.35 -9.88
N VAL A 16 7.70 7.47 -8.71
CA VAL A 16 8.49 8.65 -8.34
C VAL A 16 9.95 8.45 -8.69
N PHE A 17 10.48 7.26 -8.39
CA PHE A 17 11.91 6.99 -8.52
C PHE A 17 12.12 5.47 -8.53
N GLU A 18 13.10 5.02 -9.28
CA GLU A 18 13.44 3.60 -9.33
C GLU A 18 14.93 3.41 -9.64
N ASN A 19 15.56 2.47 -8.94
CA ASN A 19 16.90 2.02 -9.25
C ASN A 19 16.97 0.50 -9.03
N ASP A 20 18.20 -0.06 -8.95
CA ASP A 20 18.38 -1.51 -8.79
C ASP A 20 17.92 -2.02 -7.42
N ARG A 21 17.76 -1.16 -6.45
CA ARG A 21 17.51 -1.52 -5.05
C ARG A 21 16.10 -1.26 -4.59
N VAL A 22 15.51 -0.18 -5.08
CA VAL A 22 14.18 0.26 -4.62
C VAL A 22 13.37 0.80 -5.78
N ARG A 23 12.05 0.76 -5.59
CA ARG A 23 11.10 1.46 -6.44
C ARG A 23 10.22 2.28 -5.52
N VAL A 24 10.16 3.59 -5.72
CA VAL A 24 9.34 4.49 -4.90
C VAL A 24 8.08 4.85 -5.66
N LEU A 25 6.94 4.50 -5.10
CA LEU A 25 5.62 4.84 -5.63
C LEU A 25 4.95 5.86 -4.73
N GLU A 26 4.20 6.75 -5.34
CA GLU A 26 3.32 7.66 -4.62
C GLU A 26 1.88 7.21 -4.85
N TYR A 27 1.12 7.10 -3.78
CA TYR A 27 -0.30 6.75 -3.82
C TYR A 27 -1.13 7.90 -3.29
N THR A 28 -2.17 8.28 -4.04
CA THR A 28 -3.14 9.29 -3.61
C THR A 28 -4.55 8.85 -3.96
N ASP A 29 -5.49 9.13 -3.06
CA ASP A 29 -6.90 8.99 -3.36
C ASP A 29 -7.74 9.94 -2.50
N GLU A 30 -9.00 10.05 -2.88
CA GLU A 30 -9.98 10.85 -2.15
C GLU A 30 -10.93 9.95 -1.34
N PRO A 31 -11.62 10.48 -0.34
CA PRO A 31 -12.63 9.72 0.41
C PRO A 31 -13.63 9.03 -0.53
N GLY A 32 -13.96 7.78 -0.21
CA GLY A 32 -14.88 6.97 -0.99
C GLY A 32 -14.23 6.17 -2.12
N THR A 33 -12.94 6.37 -2.38
CA THR A 33 -12.21 5.63 -3.42
C THR A 33 -12.00 4.19 -2.99
N THR A 34 -12.23 3.25 -3.91
CA THR A 34 -11.91 1.83 -3.73
C THR A 34 -10.94 1.41 -4.83
N THR A 35 -9.82 0.80 -4.45
CA THR A 35 -8.85 0.27 -5.43
C THR A 35 -9.22 -1.14 -5.85
N THR A 36 -8.57 -1.62 -6.91
CA THR A 36 -8.68 -3.02 -7.33
C THR A 36 -7.51 -3.82 -6.74
N PRO A 37 -7.64 -5.15 -6.63
CA PRO A 37 -6.57 -5.97 -6.06
C PRO A 37 -5.23 -5.76 -6.74
N HIS A 38 -4.18 -5.65 -5.93
CA HIS A 38 -2.81 -5.44 -6.39
C HIS A 38 -1.83 -6.04 -5.39
N ASP A 39 -0.59 -6.27 -5.85
CA ASP A 39 0.48 -6.87 -5.06
C ASP A 39 1.49 -5.82 -4.65
N HIS A 40 1.91 -5.86 -3.39
CA HIS A 40 3.05 -5.10 -2.88
C HIS A 40 4.13 -6.07 -2.44
N PRO A 41 5.40 -5.82 -2.81
CA PRO A 41 6.53 -6.50 -2.16
C PRO A 41 6.76 -5.89 -0.78
N ASP A 42 7.74 -6.41 -0.04
CA ASP A 42 8.17 -5.77 1.20
C ASP A 42 8.51 -4.30 0.92
N SER A 43 7.99 -3.42 1.75
CA SER A 43 8.08 -1.97 1.51
C SER A 43 8.19 -1.22 2.81
N VAL A 44 8.75 -0.01 2.72
CA VAL A 44 8.57 1.00 3.78
C VAL A 44 7.47 1.94 3.29
N MET A 45 6.42 2.10 4.11
CA MET A 45 5.33 3.03 3.83
C MET A 45 5.53 4.30 4.64
N VAL A 46 5.51 5.45 3.97
CA VAL A 46 5.62 6.76 4.61
C VAL A 46 4.31 7.50 4.42
N THR A 47 3.66 7.89 5.52
CA THR A 47 2.38 8.59 5.48
C THR A 47 2.59 10.09 5.38
N LEU A 48 1.85 10.73 4.47
CA LEU A 48 1.92 12.17 4.26
C LEU A 48 0.64 12.90 4.69
N THR A 49 -0.43 12.16 4.94
CA THR A 49 -1.70 12.68 5.46
C THR A 49 -2.20 11.80 6.58
N ASP A 50 -3.13 12.35 7.37
CA ASP A 50 -3.94 11.52 8.25
C ASP A 50 -5.02 10.86 7.41
N PHE A 51 -5.30 9.57 7.63
CA PHE A 51 -6.33 8.89 6.86
C PHE A 51 -6.89 7.68 7.57
N HIS A 52 -8.06 7.23 7.11
CA HIS A 52 -8.71 5.98 7.53
C HIS A 52 -8.97 5.15 6.29
N ARG A 53 -8.64 3.87 6.35
CA ARG A 53 -8.85 2.94 5.25
C ARG A 53 -9.34 1.60 5.77
N ARG A 54 -10.05 0.88 4.91
CA ARG A 54 -10.33 -0.54 5.11
C ARG A 54 -9.58 -1.33 4.06
N LEU A 55 -8.72 -2.23 4.52
CA LEU A 55 -7.93 -3.09 3.65
C LEU A 55 -8.59 -4.46 3.57
N HIS A 56 -8.57 -5.06 2.39
CA HIS A 56 -9.16 -6.36 2.14
C HIS A 56 -8.15 -7.27 1.45
N SER A 57 -8.06 -8.51 1.90
CA SER A 57 -7.39 -9.58 1.18
C SER A 57 -8.37 -10.73 1.00
N ALA A 58 -7.91 -11.86 0.41
CA ALA A 58 -8.79 -13.01 0.21
C ALA A 58 -9.36 -13.55 1.53
N ASP A 59 -8.56 -13.48 2.62
CA ASP A 59 -8.89 -14.11 3.90
C ASP A 59 -9.00 -13.15 5.08
N ALA A 60 -8.83 -11.83 4.84
CA ALA A 60 -8.78 -10.90 5.96
C ALA A 60 -9.34 -9.53 5.58
N GLN A 61 -9.74 -8.79 6.59
CA GLN A 61 -10.17 -7.41 6.47
C GLN A 61 -9.63 -6.65 7.68
N MET A 62 -9.15 -5.44 7.46
CA MET A 62 -8.53 -4.64 8.52
C MET A 62 -8.86 -3.16 8.34
N ASP A 63 -9.33 -2.53 9.40
CA ASP A 63 -9.46 -1.07 9.42
C ASP A 63 -8.18 -0.48 9.97
N VAL A 64 -7.64 0.52 9.28
CA VAL A 64 -6.44 1.24 9.72
C VAL A 64 -6.74 2.72 9.85
N ALA A 65 -6.17 3.32 10.89
CA ALA A 65 -6.20 4.76 11.10
C ALA A 65 -4.74 5.21 11.22
N MET A 66 -4.32 6.08 10.32
CA MET A 66 -2.92 6.51 10.24
C MET A 66 -2.83 8.02 10.43
N VAL A 67 -1.71 8.46 10.98
CA VAL A 67 -1.39 9.89 11.05
C VAL A 67 -0.21 10.19 10.13
N ALA A 68 -0.15 11.44 9.66
CA ALA A 68 0.92 11.90 8.79
C ALA A 68 2.28 11.81 9.48
N GLY A 69 3.34 11.60 8.69
CA GLY A 69 4.70 11.66 9.19
C GLY A 69 5.21 10.37 9.82
N LYS A 70 4.59 9.24 9.53
CA LYS A 70 5.03 7.94 10.03
C LYS A 70 5.69 7.12 8.92
N ALA A 71 6.72 6.36 9.30
CA ALA A 71 7.33 5.35 8.45
C ALA A 71 7.09 3.99 9.08
N GLN A 72 6.53 3.06 8.32
CA GLN A 72 6.19 1.73 8.83
C GLN A 72 6.54 0.67 7.81
N TRP A 73 6.81 -0.53 8.31
CA TRP A 73 7.07 -1.68 7.45
C TRP A 73 5.74 -2.22 6.92
N LEU A 74 5.65 -2.38 5.61
CA LEU A 74 4.51 -3.02 4.95
C LEU A 74 5.00 -4.35 4.38
N PRO A 75 4.70 -5.49 5.04
CA PRO A 75 5.12 -6.79 4.52
C PRO A 75 4.47 -7.07 3.17
N ALA A 76 5.13 -7.87 2.35
CA ALA A 76 4.59 -8.27 1.05
C ALA A 76 3.17 -8.79 1.21
N GLN A 77 2.26 -8.28 0.38
CA GLN A 77 0.83 -8.62 0.50
C GLN A 77 0.07 -8.34 -0.79
N ARG A 78 -1.03 -9.06 -0.95
CA ARG A 78 -2.03 -8.79 -1.98
C ARG A 78 -3.27 -8.24 -1.30
N HIS A 79 -3.70 -7.07 -1.71
CA HIS A 79 -4.88 -6.46 -1.12
C HIS A 79 -5.55 -5.47 -2.08
N PHE A 80 -6.74 -5.03 -1.70
CA PHE A 80 -7.31 -3.79 -2.19
C PHE A 80 -7.81 -3.00 -0.98
N GLY A 81 -8.03 -1.70 -1.17
CA GLY A 81 -8.42 -0.85 -0.06
C GLY A 81 -9.48 0.15 -0.45
N GLU A 82 -10.17 0.67 0.55
CA GLU A 82 -11.11 1.76 0.38
C GLU A 82 -10.82 2.85 1.39
N ASN A 83 -10.93 4.09 0.96
CA ASN A 83 -10.80 5.24 1.85
C ASN A 83 -12.14 5.43 2.56
N THR A 84 -12.18 5.03 3.82
CA THR A 84 -13.39 5.09 4.64
C THR A 84 -13.47 6.35 5.49
N GLY A 85 -12.45 7.22 5.39
CA GLY A 85 -12.37 8.45 6.17
C GLY A 85 -12.91 9.67 5.46
N GLU A 86 -12.53 10.82 5.97
CA GLU A 86 -12.96 12.13 5.47
C GLU A 86 -11.80 12.93 4.86
N THR A 87 -10.60 12.34 4.84
CA THR A 87 -9.40 12.99 4.31
C THR A 87 -8.80 12.14 3.20
N PRO A 88 -8.04 12.76 2.28
CA PRO A 88 -7.32 12.01 1.26
C PRO A 88 -6.28 11.08 1.88
N THR A 89 -6.04 9.93 1.26
CA THR A 89 -4.85 9.12 1.54
C THR A 89 -3.73 9.62 0.66
N HIS A 90 -2.54 9.87 1.27
CA HIS A 90 -1.34 10.22 0.51
C HIS A 90 -0.15 9.56 1.19
N VAL A 91 0.45 8.60 0.52
CA VAL A 91 1.58 7.83 1.06
C VAL A 91 2.64 7.64 -0.01
N LEU A 92 3.87 7.44 0.47
CA LEU A 92 4.96 6.94 -0.36
C LEU A 92 5.21 5.48 0.01
N LEU A 93 5.43 4.65 -0.99
CA LEU A 93 5.79 3.25 -0.79
C LEU A 93 7.18 3.06 -1.37
N ILE A 94 8.13 2.76 -0.49
CA ILE A 94 9.50 2.46 -0.88
C ILE A 94 9.60 0.94 -0.97
N GLU A 95 9.39 0.41 -2.17
CA GLU A 95 9.39 -1.02 -2.43
C GLU A 95 10.82 -1.53 -2.54
N LEU A 96 11.13 -2.60 -1.84
CA LEU A 96 12.45 -3.21 -1.88
C LEU A 96 12.53 -4.20 -3.04
N LYS A 97 13.56 -4.07 -3.87
CA LYS A 97 13.83 -5.02 -4.94
C LYS A 97 14.73 -6.13 -4.41
N GLY A 98 14.56 -7.33 -4.96
CA GLY A 98 15.30 -8.50 -4.49
C GLY A 98 14.73 -9.11 -3.22
N ALA A 99 13.62 -8.59 -2.71
CA ALA A 99 12.89 -9.22 -1.63
C ALA A 99 12.30 -10.56 -2.10
N ALA A 100 11.91 -11.39 -1.15
CA ALA A 100 11.35 -12.70 -1.45
C ALA A 100 10.18 -12.59 -2.42
N ALA A 101 10.22 -13.39 -3.49
CA ALA A 101 9.19 -13.41 -4.51
C ALA A 101 8.05 -14.35 -4.17
N GLU A 102 7.91 -14.75 -2.91
CA GLU A 102 6.84 -15.65 -2.49
C GLU A 102 5.48 -14.98 -2.61
N PRO A 103 4.45 -15.72 -3.01
CA PRO A 103 3.10 -15.18 -2.95
C PRO A 103 2.77 -14.71 -1.55
N ALA A 104 2.12 -13.58 -1.44
CA ALA A 104 1.76 -13.03 -0.15
C ALA A 104 0.83 -13.99 0.60
N ASP A 105 1.10 -14.18 1.88
CA ASP A 105 0.18 -14.86 2.78
C ASP A 105 -1.10 -14.02 2.86
N PRO A 106 -2.26 -14.57 2.51
CA PRO A 106 -3.50 -13.78 2.49
C PRO A 106 -3.95 -13.30 3.87
N THR A 107 -3.32 -13.80 4.94
CA THR A 107 -3.59 -13.31 6.29
C THR A 107 -2.72 -12.11 6.67
N VAL A 108 -1.66 -11.83 5.89
CA VAL A 108 -0.79 -10.67 6.11
C VAL A 108 -1.45 -9.45 5.49
N LEU A 109 -1.74 -8.44 6.31
CA LEU A 109 -2.49 -7.28 5.85
C LEU A 109 -2.08 -6.03 6.63
N GLY A 110 -1.92 -4.94 5.88
CA GLY A 110 -1.60 -3.64 6.45
C GLY A 110 -0.17 -3.54 6.97
N PRO A 111 0.20 -2.36 7.53
CA PRO A 111 1.54 -2.15 8.08
C PRO A 111 1.74 -2.91 9.38
N THR A 112 3.01 -3.30 9.63
CA THR A 112 3.37 -3.98 10.86
C THR A 112 3.36 -2.98 12.02
N PRO A 113 2.61 -3.25 13.11
CA PRO A 113 2.56 -2.35 14.25
C PRO A 113 3.93 -2.20 14.91
N GLY A 114 4.25 -0.99 15.33
CA GLY A 114 5.43 -0.71 16.12
C GLY A 114 6.76 -0.69 15.38
N SER A 115 6.73 -0.73 14.05
CA SER A 115 7.96 -0.67 13.25
C SER A 115 8.28 0.75 12.82
#